data_bf4b935292d7324533849ceadc01b007
#
_entry.id   bf4b935292d7324533849ceadc01b007
#
_cell.length_a   1.000
_cell.length_b   1.000
_cell.length_c   1.000
_cell.angle_alpha   90.00
_cell.angle_beta   90.00
_cell.angle_gamma   90.00
#
_symmetry.space_group_name_H-M   'P 1'
#
loop_
_entity.id
_entity.type
_entity.pdbx_description
1 polymer ?
#
loop_
_entity_poly.entity_id
_entity_poly.type
_entity_poly.pdbx_seq_one_letter_code
_entity_poly.pdbx_strand_id
1 'polypeptide(L)'
;MQDYKHSVSLDESKCVGCTTCLKRCPTEAIRIRDGKASIRSSKCIDCGECIKVCPHKAKRAVHDKLDRMKEFKVTVALPAPALYGQFDGISSADYIIEGLHAVGFDHVFEVACAAEMVSAYTRMYLNRKDIVKPVISSACPVI
;
A
#
# COMPACT_ATOMS: atom_id res chain seq x y z
N MET A 1 -1.87 -21.31 -6.11
CA MET A 1 -2.00 -19.97 -5.48
C MET A 1 -0.67 -19.69 -4.82
N GLN A 2 0.06 -18.66 -5.24
CA GLN A 2 1.26 -18.24 -4.52
C GLN A 2 0.84 -17.74 -3.14
N ASP A 3 1.49 -18.25 -2.08
CA ASP A 3 1.26 -17.75 -0.73
C ASP A 3 1.61 -16.26 -0.70
N TYR A 4 0.61 -15.41 -0.49
CA TYR A 4 0.80 -13.99 -0.30
C TYR A 4 1.70 -13.75 0.92
N LYS A 5 2.83 -13.09 0.68
CA LYS A 5 3.76 -12.66 1.74
C LYS A 5 3.58 -11.16 1.95
N HIS A 6 3.29 -10.75 3.17
CA HIS A 6 3.21 -9.33 3.52
C HIS A 6 4.58 -8.64 3.41
N SER A 7 4.55 -7.33 3.14
CA SER A 7 5.73 -6.48 2.96
C SER A 7 6.20 -5.80 4.26
N VAL A 8 6.00 -6.44 5.41
CA VAL A 8 6.43 -5.93 6.73
C VAL A 8 7.35 -6.94 7.40
N SER A 9 8.58 -6.53 7.71
CA SER A 9 9.52 -7.32 8.50
C SER A 9 9.50 -6.92 9.98
N LEU A 10 9.87 -7.86 10.84
CA LEU A 10 10.08 -7.65 12.27
C LEU A 10 11.56 -7.77 12.63
N ASP A 11 12.09 -6.77 13.30
CA ASP A 11 13.37 -6.85 14.02
C ASP A 11 13.07 -7.37 15.43
N GLU A 12 13.28 -8.67 15.64
CA GLU A 12 12.98 -9.32 16.90
C GLU A 12 13.80 -8.78 18.08
N SER A 13 15.02 -8.28 17.81
CA SER A 13 15.89 -7.72 18.86
C SER A 13 15.28 -6.46 19.49
N LYS A 14 14.50 -5.70 18.71
CA LYS A 14 13.84 -4.46 19.14
C LYS A 14 12.41 -4.68 19.62
N CYS A 15 11.79 -5.79 19.26
CA CYS A 15 10.42 -6.05 19.65
C CYS A 15 10.35 -6.50 21.12
N VAL A 16 9.57 -5.79 21.92
CA VAL A 16 9.34 -6.10 23.35
C VAL A 16 7.90 -6.62 23.61
N GLY A 17 7.13 -6.92 22.55
CA GLY A 17 5.77 -7.43 22.70
C GLY A 17 4.76 -6.44 23.30
N CYS A 18 4.99 -5.14 23.20
CA CYS A 18 4.18 -4.09 23.85
C CYS A 18 2.72 -3.98 23.40
N THR A 19 2.27 -4.80 22.47
CA THR A 19 0.89 -4.88 21.92
C THR A 19 0.39 -3.67 21.13
N THR A 20 1.11 -2.56 21.06
CA THR A 20 0.66 -1.34 20.36
C THR A 20 0.25 -1.61 18.91
N CYS A 21 1.07 -2.33 18.16
CA CYS A 21 0.78 -2.68 16.77
C CYS A 21 -0.41 -3.65 16.64
N LEU A 22 -0.64 -4.52 17.63
CA LEU A 22 -1.79 -5.43 17.66
C LEU A 22 -3.10 -4.65 17.79
N LYS A 23 -3.14 -3.69 18.72
CA LYS A 23 -4.35 -2.86 18.99
C LYS A 23 -4.71 -1.95 17.82
N ARG A 24 -3.74 -1.59 16.98
CA ARG A 24 -3.91 -0.64 15.87
C ARG A 24 -4.05 -1.33 14.51
N CYS A 25 -3.96 -2.65 14.46
CA CYS A 25 -4.10 -3.38 13.20
C CYS A 25 -5.57 -3.45 12.77
N PRO A 26 -5.96 -2.85 11.65
CA PRO A 26 -7.36 -2.78 11.21
C PRO A 26 -7.94 -4.15 10.85
N THR A 27 -7.10 -5.09 10.42
CA THR A 27 -7.51 -6.45 10.00
C THR A 27 -7.18 -7.53 11.04
N GLU A 28 -6.75 -7.13 12.22
CA GLU A 28 -6.32 -8.06 13.28
C GLU A 28 -5.28 -9.10 12.83
N ALA A 29 -4.43 -8.72 11.88
CA ALA A 29 -3.39 -9.61 11.35
C ALA A 29 -2.27 -9.89 12.36
N ILE A 30 -2.14 -9.09 13.42
CA ILE A 30 -1.01 -9.19 14.36
C ILE A 30 -1.39 -10.03 15.58
N ARG A 31 -0.45 -10.85 16.01
CA ARG A 31 -0.50 -11.60 17.28
C ARG A 31 0.80 -11.43 18.04
N ILE A 32 0.72 -11.53 19.37
CA ILE A 32 1.91 -11.56 20.23
C ILE A 32 2.06 -12.99 20.75
N ARG A 33 3.23 -13.57 20.53
CA ARG A 33 3.62 -14.90 21.06
C ARG A 33 5.04 -14.80 21.56
N ASP A 34 5.31 -15.38 22.71
CA ASP A 34 6.63 -15.42 23.35
C ASP A 34 7.28 -14.02 23.43
N GLY A 35 6.47 -13.01 23.77
CA GLY A 35 6.92 -11.62 23.86
C GLY A 35 7.27 -10.94 22.54
N LYS A 36 6.93 -11.54 21.38
CA LYS A 36 7.21 -10.99 20.05
C LYS A 36 5.94 -10.87 19.21
N ALA A 37 5.92 -9.87 18.33
CA ALA A 37 4.83 -9.71 17.39
C ALA A 37 5.02 -10.63 16.18
N SER A 38 3.96 -11.31 15.76
CA SER A 38 3.91 -12.06 14.51
C SER A 38 2.79 -11.52 13.61
N ILE A 39 2.93 -11.65 12.29
CA ILE A 39 1.95 -11.18 11.32
C ILE A 39 1.40 -12.39 10.56
N ARG A 40 0.08 -12.50 10.53
CA ARG A 40 -0.61 -13.47 9.69
C ARG A 40 -0.77 -12.90 8.28
N SER A 41 -0.03 -13.44 7.31
CA SER A 41 -0.02 -12.96 5.92
C SER A 41 -1.41 -12.93 5.29
N SER A 42 -2.24 -13.95 5.57
CA SER A 42 -3.61 -14.05 5.02
C SER A 42 -4.57 -12.94 5.48
N LYS A 43 -4.19 -12.16 6.50
CA LYS A 43 -4.97 -11.03 7.00
C LYS A 43 -4.27 -9.69 6.86
N CYS A 44 -2.99 -9.68 6.48
CA CYS A 44 -2.25 -8.43 6.31
C CYS A 44 -2.63 -7.77 4.98
N ILE A 45 -2.91 -6.48 5.02
CA ILE A 45 -3.22 -5.65 3.85
C ILE A 45 -2.11 -4.63 3.54
N ASP A 46 -0.94 -4.80 4.14
CA ASP A 46 0.25 -3.94 3.97
C ASP A 46 -0.01 -2.43 4.17
N CYS A 47 -0.96 -2.07 5.01
CA CYS A 47 -1.33 -0.67 5.28
C CYS A 47 -0.24 0.16 5.99
N GLY A 48 0.81 -0.47 6.53
CA GLY A 48 1.93 0.21 7.20
C GLY A 48 1.64 0.73 8.61
N GLU A 49 0.40 0.67 9.11
CA GLU A 49 0.04 1.24 10.42
C GLU A 49 0.91 0.67 11.56
N CYS A 50 1.22 -0.62 11.53
CA CYS A 50 2.08 -1.25 12.54
C CYS A 50 3.54 -0.76 12.51
N ILE A 51 4.01 -0.24 11.38
CA ILE A 51 5.33 0.41 11.26
C ILE A 51 5.26 1.78 11.92
N LYS A 52 4.25 2.57 11.54
CA LYS A 52 4.02 3.94 12.02
C LYS A 52 3.91 4.01 13.54
N VAL A 53 3.13 3.11 14.15
CA VAL A 53 2.83 3.17 15.60
C VAL A 53 3.85 2.45 16.48
N CYS A 54 4.88 1.82 15.92
CA CYS A 54 5.85 1.06 16.72
C CYS A 54 6.82 1.97 17.47
N PRO A 55 6.70 2.10 18.82
CA PRO A 55 7.56 2.99 19.59
C PRO A 55 9.02 2.51 19.61
N HIS A 56 9.23 1.22 19.40
CA HIS A 56 10.57 0.60 19.37
C HIS A 56 11.17 0.51 17.97
N LYS A 57 10.46 1.02 16.93
CA LYS A 57 10.89 0.93 15.51
C LYS A 57 11.31 -0.49 15.10
N ALA A 58 10.64 -1.49 15.70
CA ALA A 58 10.91 -2.90 15.45
C ALA A 58 10.30 -3.42 14.14
N LYS A 59 9.43 -2.65 13.50
CA LYS A 59 8.83 -3.02 12.21
C LYS A 59 9.35 -2.14 11.09
N ARG A 60 9.62 -2.77 9.94
CA ARG A 60 10.13 -2.09 8.74
C ARG A 60 9.38 -2.58 7.50
N ALA A 61 9.24 -1.70 6.53
CA ALA A 61 8.78 -2.11 5.19
C ALA A 61 9.87 -2.94 4.50
N VAL A 62 9.43 -3.98 3.80
CA VAL A 62 10.26 -4.73 2.86
C VAL A 62 9.92 -4.23 1.47
N HIS A 63 10.91 -3.78 0.73
CA HIS A 63 10.77 -3.30 -0.64
C HIS A 63 12.00 -3.68 -1.44
N ASP A 64 11.84 -3.75 -2.74
CA ASP A 64 12.95 -3.92 -3.65
C ASP A 64 13.81 -2.64 -3.73
N LYS A 65 15.09 -2.82 -4.04
CA LYS A 65 15.97 -1.69 -4.31
C LYS A 65 15.74 -1.18 -5.75
N LEU A 66 15.89 0.12 -5.97
CA LEU A 66 15.76 0.73 -7.30
C LEU A 66 16.74 0.14 -8.32
N ASP A 67 17.91 -0.35 -7.88
CA ASP A 67 18.88 -1.01 -8.77
C ASP A 67 18.30 -2.21 -9.51
N ARG A 68 17.26 -2.87 -8.97
CA ARG A 68 16.57 -3.96 -9.66
C ARG A 68 15.86 -3.54 -10.93
N MET A 69 15.61 -2.24 -11.13
CA MET A 69 15.04 -1.74 -12.39
C MET A 69 15.87 -2.15 -13.60
N LYS A 70 17.19 -2.25 -13.43
CA LYS A 70 18.14 -2.67 -14.49
C LYS A 70 17.96 -4.13 -14.95
N GLU A 71 17.23 -4.94 -14.20
CA GLU A 71 16.92 -6.34 -14.54
C GLU A 71 15.78 -6.46 -15.56
N PHE A 72 15.04 -5.39 -15.80
CA PHE A 72 13.86 -5.37 -16.65
C PHE A 72 14.10 -4.59 -17.94
N LYS A 73 13.41 -5.01 -19.01
CA LYS A 73 13.51 -4.33 -20.33
C LYS A 73 12.74 -3.01 -20.36
N VAL A 74 11.67 -2.94 -19.60
CA VAL A 74 10.81 -1.74 -19.49
C VAL A 74 10.37 -1.63 -18.04
N THR A 75 10.41 -0.44 -17.51
CA THR A 75 10.00 -0.09 -16.14
C THR A 75 8.91 0.96 -16.17
N VAL A 76 7.84 0.72 -15.42
CA VAL A 76 6.70 1.63 -15.33
C VAL A 76 6.48 2.03 -13.88
N ALA A 77 6.51 3.33 -13.59
CA ALA A 77 6.12 3.85 -12.30
C ALA A 77 4.59 3.98 -12.23
N LEU A 78 4.00 3.57 -11.11
CA LEU A 78 2.57 3.69 -10.83
C LEU A 78 2.38 4.55 -9.57
N PRO A 79 2.53 5.89 -9.67
CA PRO A 79 2.37 6.75 -8.51
C PRO A 79 0.93 6.75 -8.00
N ALA A 80 0.77 6.46 -6.70
CA ALA A 80 -0.52 6.60 -6.03
C ALA A 80 -0.85 8.09 -5.83
N PRO A 81 -2.13 8.50 -5.80
CA PRO A 81 -2.54 9.89 -5.56
C PRO A 81 -1.93 10.52 -4.30
N ALA A 82 -1.70 9.71 -3.25
CA ALA A 82 -1.08 10.16 -2.02
C ALA A 82 0.37 10.64 -2.18
N LEU A 83 1.08 10.23 -3.25
CA LEU A 83 2.44 10.69 -3.51
C LEU A 83 2.49 12.19 -3.76
N TYR A 84 1.52 12.72 -4.50
CA TYR A 84 1.47 14.12 -4.88
C TYR A 84 1.32 15.06 -3.67
N GLY A 85 0.68 14.60 -2.61
CA GLY A 85 0.54 15.33 -1.36
C GLY A 85 1.74 15.24 -0.40
N GLN A 86 2.84 14.56 -0.77
CA GLN A 86 4.03 14.45 0.08
C GLN A 86 5.03 15.59 -0.13
N PHE A 87 4.84 16.42 -1.15
CA PHE A 87 5.80 17.45 -1.54
C PHE A 87 5.17 18.83 -1.37
N ASP A 88 5.77 19.65 -0.52
CA ASP A 88 5.38 21.03 -0.35
C ASP A 88 5.99 21.91 -1.46
N GLY A 89 5.25 22.93 -1.90
CA GLY A 89 5.73 23.92 -2.85
C GLY A 89 5.81 23.49 -4.31
N ILE A 90 5.26 22.32 -4.67
CA ILE A 90 5.15 21.88 -6.06
C ILE A 90 3.91 22.53 -6.69
N SER A 91 4.11 23.23 -7.80
CA SER A 91 3.04 23.94 -8.53
C SER A 91 2.30 23.05 -9.55
N SER A 92 2.89 21.95 -9.99
CA SER A 92 2.30 21.01 -10.95
C SER A 92 2.69 19.56 -10.64
N ALA A 93 1.77 18.64 -10.94
CA ALA A 93 2.02 17.19 -10.89
C ALA A 93 3.15 16.76 -11.85
N ASP A 94 3.38 17.52 -12.92
CA ASP A 94 4.40 17.22 -13.93
C ASP A 94 5.79 17.10 -13.33
N TYR A 95 6.11 17.91 -12.31
CA TYR A 95 7.42 17.79 -11.62
C TYR A 95 7.64 16.42 -10.97
N ILE A 96 6.57 15.78 -10.49
CA ILE A 96 6.65 14.45 -9.92
C ILE A 96 6.87 13.41 -11.02
N ILE A 97 6.17 13.57 -12.15
CA ILE A 97 6.30 12.70 -13.32
C ILE A 97 7.72 12.80 -13.89
N GLU A 98 8.23 14.01 -14.07
CA GLU A 98 9.61 14.24 -14.50
C GLU A 98 10.63 13.69 -13.51
N GLY A 99 10.37 13.84 -12.21
CA GLY A 99 11.19 13.27 -11.15
C GLY A 99 11.26 11.75 -11.22
N LEU A 100 10.15 11.08 -11.50
CA LEU A 100 10.11 9.62 -11.67
C LEU A 100 10.90 9.18 -12.91
N HIS A 101 10.81 9.91 -14.02
CA HIS A 101 11.66 9.67 -15.18
C HIS A 101 13.14 9.89 -14.86
N ALA A 102 13.48 10.94 -14.10
CA ALA A 102 14.86 11.21 -13.67
C ALA A 102 15.42 10.12 -12.73
N VAL A 103 14.57 9.45 -11.96
CA VAL A 103 14.95 8.26 -11.17
C VAL A 103 15.29 7.07 -12.05
N GLY A 104 14.78 7.03 -13.30
CA GLY A 104 15.11 6.01 -14.30
C GLY A 104 13.96 5.13 -14.75
N PHE A 105 12.71 5.49 -14.45
CA PHE A 105 11.55 4.80 -15.01
C PHE A 105 11.35 5.19 -16.49
N ASP A 106 11.10 4.20 -17.34
CA ASP A 106 10.83 4.43 -18.76
C ASP A 106 9.47 5.10 -18.98
N HIS A 107 8.49 4.70 -18.19
CA HIS A 107 7.12 5.24 -18.28
C HIS A 107 6.57 5.54 -16.89
N VAL A 108 5.65 6.49 -16.85
CA VAL A 108 4.85 6.82 -15.65
C VAL A 108 3.38 6.71 -16.02
N PHE A 109 2.60 5.95 -15.24
CA PHE A 109 1.16 5.84 -15.39
C PHE A 109 0.49 6.17 -14.07
N GLU A 110 -0.24 7.26 -14.02
CA GLU A 110 -0.92 7.72 -12.80
C GLU A 110 -2.08 6.81 -12.43
N VAL A 111 -2.05 6.26 -11.22
CA VAL A 111 -3.12 5.40 -10.69
C VAL A 111 -4.46 6.16 -10.62
N ALA A 112 -4.41 7.49 -10.49
CA ALA A 112 -5.59 8.36 -10.52
C ALA A 112 -6.39 8.21 -11.82
N CYS A 113 -5.74 8.09 -12.97
CA CYS A 113 -6.40 7.88 -14.26
C CYS A 113 -7.20 6.56 -14.28
N ALA A 114 -6.62 5.49 -13.74
CA ALA A 114 -7.32 4.21 -13.62
C ALA A 114 -8.51 4.30 -12.66
N ALA A 115 -8.36 5.03 -11.55
CA ALA A 115 -9.43 5.25 -10.57
C ALA A 115 -10.60 6.05 -11.18
N GLU A 116 -10.34 6.99 -12.06
CA GLU A 116 -11.36 7.73 -12.81
C GLU A 116 -12.18 6.79 -13.72
N MET A 117 -11.50 5.94 -14.48
CA MET A 117 -12.14 4.93 -15.31
C MET A 117 -13.03 3.99 -14.48
N VAL A 118 -12.52 3.46 -13.37
CA VAL A 118 -13.28 2.60 -12.45
C VAL A 118 -14.51 3.34 -11.92
N SER A 119 -14.39 4.62 -11.59
CA SER A 119 -15.51 5.45 -11.12
C SER A 119 -16.58 5.63 -12.17
N ALA A 120 -16.18 5.83 -13.43
CA ALA A 120 -17.13 5.93 -14.56
C ALA A 120 -17.90 4.62 -14.75
N TYR A 121 -17.21 3.48 -14.78
CA TYR A 121 -17.85 2.16 -14.89
C TYR A 121 -18.73 1.85 -13.69
N THR A 122 -18.33 2.22 -12.48
CA THR A 122 -19.15 2.05 -11.28
C THR A 122 -20.47 2.82 -11.39
N ARG A 123 -20.44 4.06 -11.87
CA ARG A 123 -21.68 4.84 -12.13
C ARG A 123 -22.59 4.13 -13.13
N MET A 124 -22.03 3.61 -14.23
CA MET A 124 -22.79 2.86 -15.23
C MET A 124 -23.41 1.60 -14.60
N TYR A 125 -22.65 0.87 -13.81
CA TYR A 125 -23.12 -0.33 -13.10
C TYR A 125 -24.28 0.00 -12.15
N LEU A 126 -24.14 1.04 -11.32
CA LEU A 126 -25.15 1.45 -10.34
C LEU A 126 -26.49 1.90 -10.97
N ASN A 127 -26.47 2.33 -12.23
CA ASN A 127 -27.66 2.73 -12.97
C ASN A 127 -28.44 1.54 -13.55
N ARG A 128 -27.91 0.33 -13.48
CA ARG A 128 -28.62 -0.88 -13.94
C ARG A 128 -29.80 -1.18 -13.02
N LYS A 129 -30.87 -1.70 -13.60
CA LYS A 129 -32.10 -2.06 -12.86
C LYS A 129 -32.04 -3.43 -12.17
N ASP A 130 -31.11 -4.27 -12.60
CA ASP A 130 -30.97 -5.67 -12.18
C ASP A 130 -29.98 -5.90 -11.02
N ILE A 131 -29.41 -4.83 -10.45
CA ILE A 131 -28.48 -4.95 -9.33
C ILE A 131 -29.17 -4.99 -7.98
N VAL A 132 -28.69 -5.86 -7.11
CA VAL A 132 -29.13 -5.94 -5.72
C VAL A 132 -28.46 -4.81 -4.92
N LYS A 133 -29.25 -4.07 -4.16
CA LYS A 133 -28.77 -2.97 -3.28
C LYS A 133 -28.87 -3.39 -1.82
N PRO A 134 -28.00 -2.91 -0.92
CA PRO A 134 -26.91 -1.94 -1.17
C PRO A 134 -25.71 -2.54 -1.91
N VAL A 135 -25.01 -1.73 -2.71
CA VAL A 135 -23.74 -2.07 -3.32
C VAL A 135 -22.61 -1.46 -2.47
N ILE A 136 -21.73 -2.29 -1.98
CA ILE A 136 -20.59 -1.87 -1.15
C ILE A 136 -19.32 -1.96 -1.99
N SER A 137 -18.57 -0.86 -2.06
CA SER A 137 -17.28 -0.84 -2.73
C SER A 137 -16.19 -1.36 -1.79
N SER A 138 -15.46 -2.36 -2.23
CA SER A 138 -14.30 -2.93 -1.50
C SER A 138 -12.96 -2.35 -1.99
N ALA A 139 -12.96 -1.11 -2.50
CA ALA A 139 -11.73 -0.43 -2.91
C ALA A 139 -10.75 -0.25 -1.73
N CYS A 140 -11.28 -0.13 -0.51
CA CYS A 140 -10.50 -0.21 0.71
C CYS A 140 -10.68 -1.58 1.37
N PRO A 141 -9.62 -2.38 1.54
CA PRO A 141 -9.73 -3.74 2.11
C PRO A 141 -10.07 -3.77 3.61
N VAL A 142 -10.29 -2.61 4.23
CA VAL A 142 -10.70 -2.47 5.64
C VAL A 142 -12.23 -2.48 5.81
N ILE A 143 -12.98 -2.43 4.71
CA ILE A 143 -14.45 -2.49 4.69
C ILE A 143 -14.92 -3.94 4.72
#